data_acf1475c8307cc3916603bd2e96d9906
#
_entry.id   acf1475c8307cc3916603bd2e96d9906
#
_cell.length_a   1.000
_cell.length_b   1.000
_cell.length_c   1.000
_cell.angle_alpha   90.00
_cell.angle_beta   90.00
_cell.angle_gamma   90.00
#
_symmetry.space_group_name_H-M   'P 1'
#
loop_
_entity.id
_entity.type
_entity.pdbx_description
1 polymer ?
#
loop_
_entity_poly.entity_id
_entity_poly.type
_entity_poly.pdbx_seq_one_letter_code
_entity_poly.pdbx_strand_id
1 'polypeptide(L)'
;MNMKENINRREFLKRAGAGTAAVGAVALAGACAPKKTVEAILDDGSSEDVLENGKMEMRENPGNGDMVSLLGYGCMRFTMKKDENGKDIVDQENANKLIDYALAHGVNYYDTSPVYLQGLSEEAVGNALSRHPRNSYYIATKLSNFSDHSKAASLKLYNDSFRYLQTDYLDYYLLHSLGRGGLEAFDDRFVNNGMMDLLQADREKGKIRQLGLSFHGNQQQFDELLKLHDRYHWDFVQIQMETR
;
A
#
# COMPACT_ATOMS: atom_id res chain seq x y z
N MET A 1 -25.61 0.79 32.15
CA MET A 1 -26.15 -0.16 31.16
C MET A 1 -26.01 0.53 29.79
N ASN A 2 -24.86 0.44 29.17
CA ASN A 2 -24.55 1.07 27.87
C ASN A 2 -24.71 0.03 26.77
N MET A 3 -25.80 0.12 26.03
CA MET A 3 -25.98 -0.64 24.80
C MET A 3 -25.03 -0.08 23.73
N LYS A 4 -24.05 -0.87 23.31
CA LYS A 4 -23.27 -0.60 22.10
C LYS A 4 -24.21 -0.83 20.91
N GLU A 5 -24.58 0.23 20.21
CA GLU A 5 -25.29 0.14 18.94
C GLU A 5 -24.38 -0.53 17.89
N ASN A 6 -24.78 -1.69 17.44
CA ASN A 6 -24.16 -2.34 16.29
C ASN A 6 -24.56 -1.59 15.02
N ILE A 7 -23.69 -0.73 14.52
CA ILE A 7 -23.87 -0.02 13.25
C ILE A 7 -23.71 -1.03 12.12
N ASN A 8 -24.74 -1.29 11.35
CA ASN A 8 -24.66 -2.14 10.18
C ASN A 8 -24.05 -1.39 8.98
N ARG A 9 -23.54 -2.15 7.98
CA ARG A 9 -22.84 -1.63 6.80
C ARG A 9 -23.63 -0.53 6.05
N ARG A 10 -24.94 -0.64 5.99
CA ARG A 10 -25.81 0.32 5.29
C ARG A 10 -25.88 1.66 6.03
N GLU A 11 -25.83 1.62 7.33
CA GLU A 11 -25.83 2.80 8.21
C GLU A 11 -24.47 3.51 8.23
N PHE A 12 -23.38 2.74 8.18
CA PHE A 12 -22.04 3.25 8.01
C PHE A 12 -21.90 4.01 6.68
N LEU A 13 -22.36 3.42 5.57
CA LEU A 13 -22.30 4.05 4.24
C LEU A 13 -23.20 5.30 4.14
N LYS A 14 -24.36 5.33 4.82
CA LYS A 14 -25.21 6.52 4.88
C LYS A 14 -24.55 7.67 5.67
N ARG A 15 -23.84 7.37 6.75
CA ARG A 15 -23.13 8.38 7.55
C ARG A 15 -21.88 8.91 6.84
N ALA A 16 -21.19 8.05 6.07
CA ALA A 16 -20.06 8.46 5.22
C ALA A 16 -20.49 9.27 3.99
N GLY A 17 -21.73 9.06 3.48
CA GLY A 17 -22.24 9.75 2.29
C GLY A 17 -22.96 11.08 2.54
N ALA A 18 -23.18 11.47 3.79
CA ALA A 18 -23.97 12.67 4.13
C ALA A 18 -23.16 13.99 4.10
N GLY A 19 -21.90 13.94 3.67
CA GLY A 19 -21.00 15.11 3.68
C GLY A 19 -20.82 15.86 2.34
N THR A 20 -21.46 15.44 1.23
CA THR A 20 -21.28 16.09 -0.06
C THR A 20 -22.59 16.21 -0.85
N ALA A 21 -23.35 17.24 -0.55
CA ALA A 21 -24.43 17.72 -1.43
C ALA A 21 -24.29 19.21 -1.61
N ALA A 22 -23.54 19.63 -2.63
CA ALA A 22 -23.76 20.82 -3.46
C ALA A 22 -22.55 20.99 -4.40
N VAL A 23 -22.68 20.63 -5.69
CA VAL A 23 -22.26 21.43 -6.83
C VAL A 23 -22.87 20.83 -8.12
N GLY A 24 -23.39 21.73 -8.92
CA GLY A 24 -24.29 21.54 -10.01
C GLY A 24 -23.72 20.83 -11.25
N ALA A 25 -24.67 20.39 -12.07
CA ALA A 25 -24.49 19.80 -13.39
C ALA A 25 -23.77 20.76 -14.36
N VAL A 26 -22.71 20.27 -15.02
CA VAL A 26 -22.21 20.84 -16.27
C VAL A 26 -22.09 19.71 -17.31
N ALA A 27 -22.58 20.02 -18.49
CA ALA A 27 -22.84 19.15 -19.61
C ALA A 27 -21.60 18.45 -20.18
N LEU A 28 -21.78 17.19 -20.61
CA LEU A 28 -20.90 16.41 -21.48
C LEU A 28 -20.76 17.07 -22.86
N ALA A 29 -19.56 17.51 -23.20
CA ALA A 29 -19.13 17.69 -24.58
C ALA A 29 -17.84 16.87 -24.76
N GLY A 30 -17.93 15.81 -25.55
CA GLY A 30 -16.79 14.95 -25.87
C GLY A 30 -15.79 15.67 -26.76
N ALA A 31 -14.53 15.65 -26.35
CA ALA A 31 -13.38 15.87 -27.20
C ALA A 31 -12.28 14.91 -26.77
N CYS A 32 -11.85 14.02 -27.66
CA CYS A 32 -10.65 13.22 -27.51
C CYS A 32 -9.43 14.17 -27.42
N ALA A 33 -8.96 14.44 -26.21
CA ALA A 33 -7.67 15.08 -26.00
C ALA A 33 -6.55 14.01 -26.14
N PRO A 34 -5.42 14.30 -26.79
CA PRO A 34 -4.30 13.38 -26.86
C PRO A 34 -3.76 13.09 -25.45
N LYS A 35 -3.47 11.82 -25.17
CA LYS A 35 -2.83 11.41 -23.91
C LYS A 35 -1.47 12.09 -23.83
N LYS A 36 -1.32 13.06 -22.94
CA LYS A 36 -0.02 13.63 -22.60
C LYS A 36 0.85 12.55 -21.99
N THR A 37 2.09 12.41 -22.44
CA THR A 37 3.07 11.52 -21.82
C THR A 37 3.48 12.08 -20.46
N VAL A 38 3.96 11.21 -19.57
CA VAL A 38 4.42 11.60 -18.21
C VAL A 38 5.49 12.72 -18.28
N GLU A 39 6.35 12.69 -19.30
CA GLU A 39 7.33 13.75 -19.56
C GLU A 39 6.68 15.13 -19.82
N ALA A 40 5.57 15.17 -20.54
CA ALA A 40 4.84 16.41 -20.82
C ALA A 40 4.15 16.97 -19.56
N ILE A 41 3.89 16.14 -18.55
CA ILE A 41 3.31 16.57 -17.26
C ILE A 41 4.41 17.15 -16.35
N LEU A 42 5.65 16.67 -16.48
CA LEU A 42 6.78 17.09 -15.63
C LEU A 42 7.49 18.36 -16.15
N ASP A 43 7.28 18.74 -17.42
CA ASP A 43 8.04 19.81 -18.08
C ASP A 43 7.20 21.05 -18.46
N ASP A 44 5.93 21.11 -18.05
CA ASP A 44 5.05 22.20 -18.50
C ASP A 44 5.15 23.51 -17.67
N GLY A 45 6.06 23.60 -16.73
CA GLY A 45 6.31 24.83 -15.96
C GLY A 45 5.14 25.30 -15.09
N SER A 46 4.04 24.54 -15.03
CA SER A 46 2.80 24.90 -14.31
C SER A 46 2.76 24.42 -12.86
N SER A 47 3.91 24.14 -12.28
CA SER A 47 4.01 23.63 -10.90
C SER A 47 3.44 24.61 -9.84
N GLU A 48 3.21 25.86 -10.17
CA GLU A 48 2.62 26.84 -9.25
C GLU A 48 1.08 26.83 -9.28
N ASP A 49 0.44 26.50 -10.40
CA ASP A 49 -1.03 26.56 -10.53
C ASP A 49 -1.77 25.35 -9.94
N VAL A 50 -1.09 24.21 -9.79
CA VAL A 50 -1.72 22.98 -9.25
C VAL A 50 -1.87 23.04 -7.73
N LEU A 51 -1.09 23.86 -7.04
CA LEU A 51 -1.09 23.96 -5.57
C LEU A 51 -2.16 24.89 -5.00
N GLU A 52 -2.76 25.77 -5.81
CA GLU A 52 -3.80 26.70 -5.32
C GLU A 52 -5.15 26.03 -5.03
N ASN A 53 -5.43 24.84 -5.56
CA ASN A 53 -6.74 24.20 -5.45
C ASN A 53 -6.80 22.85 -4.75
N GLY A 54 -5.73 22.33 -4.19
CA GLY A 54 -5.81 21.01 -3.56
C GLY A 54 -4.65 20.68 -2.62
N LYS A 55 -4.80 21.01 -1.35
CA LYS A 55 -3.98 20.37 -0.32
C LYS A 55 -4.34 18.87 -0.30
N MET A 56 -3.32 18.00 -0.27
CA MET A 56 -3.53 16.56 -0.03
C MET A 56 -4.38 16.38 1.22
N GLU A 57 -5.48 15.67 1.08
CA GLU A 57 -6.33 15.33 2.21
C GLU A 57 -5.65 14.24 3.03
N MET A 58 -5.50 14.49 4.33
CA MET A 58 -4.91 13.57 5.27
C MET A 58 -5.99 12.87 6.10
N ARG A 59 -5.78 11.61 6.42
CA ARG A 59 -6.62 10.84 7.33
C ARG A 59 -5.79 10.32 8.49
N GLU A 60 -6.29 10.52 9.68
CA GLU A 60 -5.72 9.90 10.87
C GLU A 60 -6.04 8.40 10.88
N ASN A 61 -5.03 7.56 11.04
CA ASN A 61 -5.21 6.16 11.36
C ASN A 61 -5.62 6.06 12.84
N PRO A 62 -6.88 5.65 13.13
CA PRO A 62 -7.37 5.66 14.51
C PRO A 62 -6.67 4.63 15.41
N GLY A 63 -5.94 3.67 14.82
CA GLY A 63 -5.19 2.65 15.57
C GLY A 63 -3.88 3.15 16.18
N ASN A 64 -3.24 4.15 15.54
CA ASN A 64 -1.91 4.61 15.96
C ASN A 64 -1.67 6.12 15.84
N GLY A 65 -2.63 6.89 15.34
CA GLY A 65 -2.53 8.34 15.15
C GLY A 65 -1.71 8.80 13.95
N ASP A 66 -1.26 7.88 13.07
CA ASP A 66 -0.55 8.26 11.84
C ASP A 66 -1.44 9.11 10.94
N MET A 67 -0.92 10.25 10.50
CA MET A 67 -1.55 11.08 9.48
C MET A 67 -1.15 10.58 8.10
N VAL A 68 -2.04 9.85 7.43
CA VAL A 68 -1.79 9.21 6.13
C VAL A 68 -2.51 9.98 5.03
N SER A 69 -1.83 10.21 3.90
CA SER A 69 -2.45 10.83 2.74
C SER A 69 -3.59 9.97 2.20
N LEU A 70 -4.71 10.62 1.83
CA LEU A 70 -5.87 9.93 1.25
C LEU A 70 -5.50 9.17 -0.02
N LEU A 71 -4.56 9.69 -0.80
CA LEU A 71 -3.95 9.02 -1.95
C LEU A 71 -2.65 8.34 -1.52
N GLY A 72 -2.57 7.02 -1.65
CA GLY A 72 -1.32 6.27 -1.54
C GLY A 72 -0.66 6.07 -2.91
N TYR A 73 0.67 5.98 -2.93
CA TYR A 73 1.44 5.71 -4.15
C TYR A 73 1.68 4.22 -4.32
N GLY A 74 1.10 3.60 -5.36
CA GLY A 74 1.32 2.21 -5.71
C GLY A 74 2.59 2.02 -6.54
N CYS A 75 3.58 1.31 -6.00
CA CYS A 75 4.91 1.14 -6.60
C CYS A 75 5.01 -0.08 -7.53
N MET A 76 3.91 -0.58 -8.06
CA MET A 76 3.87 -1.76 -8.94
C MET A 76 4.20 -1.46 -10.42
N ARG A 77 4.28 -0.19 -10.83
CA ARG A 77 4.23 0.22 -12.24
C ARG A 77 5.28 1.27 -12.61
N PHE A 78 6.50 1.17 -12.07
CA PHE A 78 7.59 2.03 -12.53
C PHE A 78 7.98 1.74 -13.98
N THR A 79 8.50 2.74 -14.67
CA THR A 79 9.04 2.59 -16.01
C THR A 79 10.24 1.64 -15.99
N MET A 80 10.26 0.72 -16.92
CA MET A 80 11.36 -0.23 -17.12
C MET A 80 12.22 0.20 -18.31
N LYS A 81 13.52 -0.08 -18.24
CA LYS A 81 14.44 0.08 -19.35
C LYS A 81 15.40 -1.11 -19.43
N LYS A 82 16.16 -1.22 -20.52
CA LYS A 82 17.24 -2.20 -20.64
C LYS A 82 18.54 -1.60 -20.12
N ASP A 83 19.30 -2.40 -19.39
CA ASP A 83 20.71 -2.09 -19.10
C ASP A 83 21.60 -2.38 -20.32
N GLU A 84 22.91 -2.15 -20.17
CA GLU A 84 23.93 -2.41 -21.21
C GLU A 84 24.02 -3.87 -21.67
N ASN A 85 23.53 -4.81 -20.84
CA ASN A 85 23.50 -6.25 -21.12
C ASN A 85 22.12 -6.71 -21.64
N GLY A 86 21.18 -5.78 -21.88
CA GLY A 86 19.83 -6.06 -22.33
C GLY A 86 18.89 -6.61 -21.25
N LYS A 87 19.27 -6.58 -19.97
CA LYS A 87 18.44 -6.98 -18.85
C LYS A 87 17.43 -5.90 -18.51
N ASP A 88 16.21 -6.31 -18.15
CA ASP A 88 15.19 -5.38 -17.64
C ASP A 88 15.58 -4.85 -16.25
N ILE A 89 15.61 -3.53 -16.13
CA ILE A 89 15.83 -2.80 -14.89
C ILE A 89 14.77 -1.69 -14.75
N VAL A 90 14.53 -1.25 -13.52
CA VAL A 90 13.70 -0.05 -13.30
C VAL A 90 14.49 1.17 -13.79
N ASP A 91 13.81 2.09 -14.48
CA ASP A 91 14.36 3.42 -14.71
C ASP A 91 14.35 4.20 -13.40
N GLN A 92 15.46 4.07 -12.66
CA GLN A 92 15.59 4.65 -11.32
C GLN A 92 15.48 6.18 -11.34
N GLU A 93 15.97 6.83 -12.38
CA GLU A 93 15.86 8.30 -12.50
C GLU A 93 14.40 8.72 -12.62
N ASN A 94 13.63 8.03 -13.46
CA ASN A 94 12.19 8.27 -13.57
C ASN A 94 11.44 7.92 -12.28
N ALA A 95 11.76 6.81 -11.64
CA ALA A 95 11.15 6.44 -10.35
C ALA A 95 11.44 7.49 -9.27
N ASN A 96 12.65 8.03 -9.21
CA ASN A 96 13.02 9.11 -8.31
C ASN A 96 12.18 10.37 -8.55
N LYS A 97 12.06 10.81 -9.80
CA LYS A 97 11.25 12.00 -10.16
C LYS A 97 9.78 11.83 -9.76
N LEU A 98 9.21 10.65 -10.00
CA LEU A 98 7.81 10.36 -9.66
C LEU A 98 7.57 10.35 -8.14
N ILE A 99 8.48 9.77 -7.37
CA ILE A 99 8.39 9.74 -5.91
C ILE A 99 8.63 11.13 -5.32
N ASP A 100 9.60 11.87 -5.82
CA ASP A 100 9.88 13.26 -5.40
C ASP A 100 8.66 14.15 -5.65
N TYR A 101 8.05 14.02 -6.81
CA TYR A 101 6.83 14.76 -7.16
C TYR A 101 5.68 14.39 -6.22
N ALA A 102 5.46 13.10 -5.97
CA ALA A 102 4.39 12.63 -5.07
C ALA A 102 4.58 13.15 -3.64
N LEU A 103 5.81 13.07 -3.09
CA LEU A 103 6.14 13.61 -1.77
C LEU A 103 5.92 15.14 -1.71
N ALA A 104 6.37 15.87 -2.70
CA ALA A 104 6.20 17.34 -2.77
C ALA A 104 4.71 17.75 -2.80
N HIS A 105 3.83 16.87 -3.30
CA HIS A 105 2.38 17.07 -3.35
C HIS A 105 1.63 16.40 -2.18
N GLY A 106 2.34 16.01 -1.12
CA GLY A 106 1.76 15.55 0.14
C GLY A 106 1.38 14.08 0.17
N VAL A 107 1.73 13.27 -0.85
CA VAL A 107 1.59 11.82 -0.77
C VAL A 107 2.66 11.28 0.17
N ASN A 108 2.26 10.59 1.24
CA ASN A 108 3.19 10.07 2.24
C ASN A 108 3.07 8.56 2.49
N TYR A 109 2.26 7.83 1.73
CA TYR A 109 2.09 6.37 1.85
C TYR A 109 2.52 5.68 0.55
N TYR A 110 3.54 4.82 0.62
CA TYR A 110 4.14 4.13 -0.52
C TYR A 110 3.98 2.62 -0.37
N ASP A 111 3.20 2.02 -1.28
CA ASP A 111 2.88 0.59 -1.27
C ASP A 111 3.71 -0.18 -2.29
N THR A 112 4.49 -1.14 -1.82
CA THR A 112 5.31 -2.02 -2.63
C THR A 112 5.16 -3.50 -2.25
N SER A 113 5.97 -4.36 -2.86
CA SER A 113 6.01 -5.80 -2.56
C SER A 113 7.25 -6.43 -3.19
N PRO A 114 7.83 -7.49 -2.57
CA PRO A 114 8.98 -8.22 -3.13
C PRO A 114 8.71 -8.92 -4.47
N VAL A 115 7.44 -9.02 -4.91
CA VAL A 115 7.11 -9.62 -6.23
C VAL A 115 6.76 -8.58 -7.30
N TYR A 116 6.68 -7.31 -6.95
CA TYR A 116 6.36 -6.28 -7.93
C TYR A 116 7.55 -6.02 -8.86
N LEU A 117 7.27 -5.81 -10.15
CA LEU A 117 8.30 -5.61 -11.18
C LEU A 117 9.37 -6.72 -11.16
N GLN A 118 8.93 -7.97 -11.04
CA GLN A 118 9.82 -9.14 -11.00
C GLN A 118 10.87 -9.08 -9.86
N GLY A 119 10.50 -8.45 -8.74
CA GLY A 119 11.35 -8.30 -7.55
C GLY A 119 12.18 -7.02 -7.48
N LEU A 120 12.02 -6.10 -8.45
CA LEU A 120 12.81 -4.88 -8.53
C LEU A 120 12.17 -3.66 -7.82
N SER A 121 10.90 -3.77 -7.41
CA SER A 121 10.16 -2.62 -6.90
C SER A 121 10.68 -2.13 -5.54
N GLU A 122 10.95 -3.03 -4.60
CA GLU A 122 11.42 -2.62 -3.26
C GLU A 122 12.77 -1.89 -3.31
N GLU A 123 13.70 -2.36 -4.14
CA GLU A 123 15.00 -1.69 -4.31
C GLU A 123 14.83 -0.31 -4.95
N ALA A 124 13.97 -0.18 -5.97
CA ALA A 124 13.70 1.09 -6.60
C ALA A 124 13.05 2.09 -5.62
N VAL A 125 12.12 1.63 -4.78
CA VAL A 125 11.47 2.43 -3.73
C VAL A 125 12.48 2.83 -2.66
N GLY A 126 13.32 1.91 -2.18
CA GLY A 126 14.35 2.18 -1.21
C GLY A 126 15.35 3.23 -1.70
N ASN A 127 15.83 3.08 -2.94
CA ASN A 127 16.73 4.05 -3.58
C ASN A 127 16.10 5.44 -3.71
N ALA A 128 14.81 5.52 -4.00
CA ALA A 128 14.12 6.79 -4.13
C ALA A 128 13.83 7.43 -2.76
N LEU A 129 13.24 6.70 -1.82
CA LEU A 129 12.80 7.22 -0.54
C LEU A 129 13.93 7.50 0.45
N SER A 130 15.06 6.76 0.41
CA SER A 130 16.22 7.01 1.28
C SER A 130 16.87 8.38 1.09
N ARG A 131 16.55 9.09 0.01
CA ARG A 131 16.98 10.47 -0.24
C ARG A 131 16.19 11.51 0.58
N HIS A 132 15.12 11.09 1.24
CA HIS A 132 14.20 11.93 2.01
C HIS A 132 14.24 11.57 3.49
N PRO A 133 13.85 12.49 4.39
CA PRO A 133 13.78 12.18 5.82
C PRO A 133 12.83 10.99 6.08
N ARG A 134 13.30 9.96 6.80
CA ARG A 134 12.54 8.72 7.02
C ARG A 134 11.17 8.94 7.68
N ASN A 135 11.01 9.99 8.46
CA ASN A 135 9.77 10.36 9.13
C ASN A 135 8.80 11.18 8.26
N SER A 136 9.14 11.46 7.01
CA SER A 136 8.26 12.19 6.07
C SER A 136 7.33 11.27 5.26
N TYR A 137 7.48 9.95 5.38
CA TYR A 137 6.71 8.97 4.62
C TYR A 137 6.51 7.67 5.38
N TYR A 138 5.52 6.92 4.96
CA TYR A 138 5.22 5.57 5.40
C TYR A 138 5.50 4.56 4.28
N ILE A 139 6.14 3.44 4.63
CA ILE A 139 6.41 2.32 3.73
C ILE A 139 5.45 1.18 4.07
N ALA A 140 4.75 0.69 3.06
CA ALA A 140 3.97 -0.54 3.11
C ALA A 140 4.61 -1.58 2.18
N THR A 141 4.94 -2.76 2.71
CA THR A 141 5.34 -3.91 1.92
C THR A 141 4.72 -5.20 2.44
N LYS A 142 5.00 -6.34 1.79
CA LYS A 142 4.17 -7.54 1.97
C LYS A 142 5.00 -8.82 2.04
N LEU A 143 4.58 -9.79 2.84
CA LEU A 143 5.10 -11.16 2.76
C LEU A 143 4.45 -11.90 1.58
N SER A 144 5.21 -12.07 0.50
CA SER A 144 4.73 -12.59 -0.80
C SER A 144 5.26 -13.99 -1.11
N ASN A 145 5.21 -14.90 -0.14
CA ASN A 145 5.71 -16.28 -0.22
C ASN A 145 4.78 -17.20 -1.02
N PHE A 146 4.48 -16.85 -2.27
CA PHE A 146 3.48 -17.55 -3.11
C PHE A 146 3.91 -18.92 -3.61
N SER A 147 5.18 -19.12 -3.89
CA SER A 147 5.72 -20.35 -4.52
C SER A 147 6.45 -21.25 -3.55
N ASP A 148 7.03 -20.70 -2.49
CA ASP A 148 7.72 -21.44 -1.44
C ASP A 148 7.27 -20.89 -0.08
N HIS A 149 6.48 -21.68 0.63
CA HIS A 149 5.93 -21.37 1.95
C HIS A 149 6.87 -21.75 3.09
N SER A 150 8.05 -22.30 2.79
CA SER A 150 9.01 -22.68 3.83
C SER A 150 9.39 -21.47 4.69
N LYS A 151 9.72 -21.74 5.96
CA LYS A 151 10.20 -20.71 6.88
C LYS A 151 11.44 -20.00 6.32
N ALA A 152 12.36 -20.76 5.72
CA ALA A 152 13.60 -20.20 5.19
C ALA A 152 13.35 -19.22 4.05
N ALA A 153 12.49 -19.57 3.08
CA ALA A 153 12.14 -18.70 1.96
C ALA A 153 11.36 -17.47 2.43
N SER A 154 10.38 -17.66 3.32
CA SER A 154 9.59 -16.56 3.89
C SER A 154 10.46 -15.59 4.69
N LEU A 155 11.39 -16.10 5.49
CA LEU A 155 12.31 -15.29 6.28
C LEU A 155 13.29 -14.53 5.38
N LYS A 156 13.73 -15.15 4.29
CA LYS A 156 14.57 -14.48 3.29
C LYS A 156 13.84 -13.29 2.66
N LEU A 157 12.60 -13.47 2.20
CA LEU A 157 11.78 -12.39 1.64
C LEU A 157 11.61 -11.26 2.66
N TYR A 158 11.28 -11.59 3.89
CA TYR A 158 11.08 -10.64 4.98
C TYR A 158 12.35 -9.81 5.26
N ASN A 159 13.50 -10.45 5.37
CA ASN A 159 14.78 -9.76 5.63
C ASN A 159 15.26 -8.96 4.42
N ASP A 160 15.06 -9.48 3.22
CA ASP A 160 15.41 -8.78 1.98
C ASP A 160 14.61 -7.48 1.82
N SER A 161 13.34 -7.44 2.26
CA SER A 161 12.54 -6.21 2.23
C SER A 161 13.20 -5.06 3.00
N PHE A 162 13.74 -5.30 4.20
CA PHE A 162 14.46 -4.27 4.94
C PHE A 162 15.72 -3.80 4.21
N ARG A 163 16.46 -4.74 3.63
CA ARG A 163 17.68 -4.44 2.89
C ARG A 163 17.41 -3.62 1.64
N TYR A 164 16.40 -4.02 0.84
CA TYR A 164 16.03 -3.33 -0.40
C TYR A 164 15.40 -1.96 -0.12
N LEU A 165 14.54 -1.87 0.89
CA LEU A 165 13.90 -0.62 1.30
C LEU A 165 14.82 0.30 2.11
N GLN A 166 16.03 -0.16 2.48
CA GLN A 166 17.03 0.62 3.22
C GLN A 166 16.48 1.20 4.52
N THR A 167 15.79 0.38 5.31
CA THR A 167 15.12 0.82 6.55
C THR A 167 15.24 -0.22 7.65
N ASP A 168 15.25 0.22 8.90
CA ASP A 168 15.29 -0.65 10.08
C ASP A 168 13.90 -1.03 10.60
N TYR A 169 12.84 -0.36 10.11
CA TYR A 169 11.45 -0.64 10.47
C TYR A 169 10.51 -0.43 9.28
N LEU A 170 9.41 -1.17 9.29
CA LEU A 170 8.32 -1.05 8.33
C LEU A 170 7.11 -0.42 9.03
N ASP A 171 6.52 0.60 8.40
CA ASP A 171 5.33 1.26 8.96
C ASP A 171 4.11 0.35 8.84
N TYR A 172 3.93 -0.27 7.66
CA TYR A 172 2.81 -1.14 7.35
C TYR A 172 3.34 -2.43 6.71
N TYR A 173 3.08 -3.57 7.33
CA TYR A 173 3.47 -4.88 6.78
C TYR A 173 2.24 -5.75 6.57
N LEU A 174 2.10 -6.32 5.37
CA LEU A 174 0.90 -7.07 4.98
C LEU A 174 1.21 -8.54 4.69
N LEU A 175 0.30 -9.41 5.09
CA LEU A 175 0.20 -10.74 4.53
C LEU A 175 -0.39 -10.63 3.12
N HIS A 176 0.37 -11.03 2.08
CA HIS A 176 0.04 -10.69 0.70
C HIS A 176 -1.04 -11.59 0.09
N SER A 177 -2.09 -10.95 -0.46
CA SER A 177 -3.12 -11.60 -1.29
C SER A 177 -3.81 -12.77 -0.59
N LEU A 178 -4.47 -12.49 0.52
CA LEU A 178 -5.33 -13.44 1.22
C LEU A 178 -6.71 -13.52 0.55
N GLY A 179 -7.44 -14.58 0.88
CA GLY A 179 -8.79 -14.88 0.38
C GLY A 179 -8.81 -16.06 -0.57
N ARG A 180 -7.92 -16.15 -1.54
CA ARG A 180 -7.81 -17.34 -2.41
C ARG A 180 -7.25 -18.51 -1.61
N GLY A 181 -7.95 -19.66 -1.65
CA GLY A 181 -7.58 -20.87 -0.88
C GLY A 181 -8.02 -20.86 0.59
N GLY A 182 -8.75 -19.81 1.03
CA GLY A 182 -9.36 -19.76 2.36
C GLY A 182 -8.35 -19.79 3.51
N LEU A 183 -8.79 -20.31 4.67
CA LEU A 183 -7.97 -20.40 5.89
C LEU A 183 -6.86 -21.44 5.77
N GLU A 184 -7.04 -22.50 4.99
CA GLU A 184 -6.00 -23.52 4.76
C GLU A 184 -4.76 -22.88 4.12
N ALA A 185 -4.95 -22.07 3.07
CA ALA A 185 -3.84 -21.35 2.43
C ALA A 185 -3.22 -20.29 3.36
N PHE A 186 -3.99 -19.69 4.26
CA PHE A 186 -3.46 -18.79 5.29
C PHE A 186 -2.56 -19.56 6.26
N ASP A 187 -3.03 -20.69 6.76
CA ASP A 187 -2.27 -21.51 7.71
C ASP A 187 -0.96 -22.01 7.09
N ASP A 188 -1.00 -22.51 5.87
CA ASP A 188 0.19 -23.03 5.17
C ASP A 188 1.23 -21.93 4.91
N ARG A 189 0.79 -20.76 4.52
CA ARG A 189 1.69 -19.67 4.14
C ARG A 189 2.29 -18.94 5.32
N PHE A 190 1.61 -18.91 6.47
CA PHE A 190 2.01 -17.99 7.54
C PHE A 190 2.04 -18.62 8.93
N VAL A 191 1.18 -19.60 9.23
CA VAL A 191 1.06 -20.18 10.58
C VAL A 191 1.96 -21.40 10.72
N ASN A 192 1.79 -22.40 9.83
CA ASN A 192 2.49 -23.69 9.93
C ASN A 192 4.01 -23.56 9.79
N ASN A 193 4.48 -22.52 9.11
CA ASN A 193 5.91 -22.20 8.97
C ASN A 193 6.44 -21.30 10.10
N GLY A 194 5.62 -20.89 11.06
CA GLY A 194 6.00 -20.05 12.20
C GLY A 194 6.30 -18.59 11.85
N MET A 195 5.88 -18.12 10.68
CA MET A 195 6.07 -16.70 10.30
C MET A 195 5.13 -15.78 11.09
N MET A 196 3.90 -16.20 11.40
CA MET A 196 2.99 -15.38 12.20
C MET A 196 3.56 -15.03 13.57
N ASP A 197 4.15 -15.99 14.26
CA ASP A 197 4.75 -15.76 15.58
C ASP A 197 5.92 -14.78 15.48
N LEU A 198 6.75 -14.91 14.43
CA LEU A 198 7.85 -14.00 14.18
C LEU A 198 7.36 -12.57 13.89
N LEU A 199 6.36 -12.42 13.02
CA LEU A 199 5.84 -11.10 12.65
C LEU A 199 5.19 -10.40 13.84
N GLN A 200 4.48 -11.13 14.70
CA GLN A 200 3.92 -10.60 15.93
C GLN A 200 5.03 -10.16 16.91
N ALA A 201 6.04 -10.99 17.12
CA ALA A 201 7.18 -10.65 17.97
C ALA A 201 7.95 -9.41 17.44
N ASP A 202 8.08 -9.26 16.13
CA ASP A 202 8.74 -8.10 15.53
C ASP A 202 7.84 -6.84 15.54
N ARG A 203 6.51 -7.00 15.56
CA ARG A 203 5.57 -5.89 15.85
C ARG A 203 5.72 -5.40 17.29
N GLU A 204 5.78 -6.29 18.26
CA GLU A 204 6.01 -5.92 19.68
C GLU A 204 7.34 -5.17 19.90
N LYS A 205 8.37 -5.47 19.10
CA LYS A 205 9.66 -4.79 19.11
C LYS A 205 9.68 -3.48 18.31
N GLY A 206 8.59 -3.12 17.64
CA GLY A 206 8.49 -1.94 16.78
C GLY A 206 9.22 -2.04 15.44
N LYS A 207 9.71 -3.22 15.05
CA LYS A 207 10.29 -3.46 13.74
C LYS A 207 9.22 -3.48 12.63
N ILE A 208 8.00 -3.89 12.97
CA ILE A 208 6.77 -3.70 12.22
C ILE A 208 5.87 -2.80 13.08
N ARG A 209 5.43 -1.66 12.56
CA ARG A 209 4.54 -0.76 13.32
C ARG A 209 3.09 -1.19 13.23
N GLN A 210 2.63 -1.57 12.03
CA GLN A 210 1.27 -2.00 11.76
C GLN A 210 1.31 -3.31 10.98
N LEU A 211 0.66 -4.36 11.48
CA LEU A 211 0.55 -5.67 10.82
C LEU A 211 -0.86 -5.88 10.30
N GLY A 212 -0.99 -6.09 9.01
CA GLY A 212 -2.27 -6.26 8.35
C GLY A 212 -2.26 -7.29 7.24
N LEU A 213 -3.27 -7.24 6.40
CA LEU A 213 -3.39 -8.15 5.27
C LEU A 213 -3.93 -7.44 4.02
N SER A 214 -3.54 -7.92 2.84
CA SER A 214 -4.19 -7.56 1.59
C SER A 214 -5.12 -8.68 1.14
N PHE A 215 -6.32 -8.31 0.69
CA PHE A 215 -7.39 -9.25 0.46
C PHE A 215 -7.87 -9.27 -0.99
N HIS A 216 -8.01 -10.49 -1.55
CA HIS A 216 -8.47 -10.78 -2.91
C HIS A 216 -9.42 -11.98 -2.94
N GLY A 217 -10.50 -11.94 -2.20
CA GLY A 217 -11.46 -13.02 -2.10
C GLY A 217 -12.90 -12.56 -2.10
N ASN A 218 -13.80 -13.47 -1.73
CA ASN A 218 -15.21 -13.17 -1.56
C ASN A 218 -15.54 -12.77 -0.11
N GLN A 219 -16.77 -12.34 0.11
CA GLN A 219 -17.24 -11.87 1.43
C GLN A 219 -17.08 -12.92 2.53
N GLN A 220 -17.42 -14.18 2.25
CA GLN A 220 -17.32 -15.26 3.25
C GLN A 220 -15.88 -15.46 3.72
N GLN A 221 -14.92 -15.51 2.79
CA GLN A 221 -13.49 -15.63 3.09
C GLN A 221 -12.97 -14.42 3.87
N PHE A 222 -13.49 -13.23 3.57
CA PHE A 222 -13.16 -12.02 4.33
C PHE A 222 -13.64 -12.10 5.78
N ASP A 223 -14.89 -12.51 5.97
CA ASP A 223 -15.47 -12.65 7.31
C ASP A 223 -14.73 -13.73 8.15
N GLU A 224 -14.27 -14.80 7.52
CA GLU A 224 -13.44 -15.83 8.16
C GLU A 224 -12.08 -15.29 8.61
N LEU A 225 -11.40 -14.52 7.76
CA LEU A 225 -10.12 -13.88 8.10
C LEU A 225 -10.28 -12.82 9.20
N LEU A 226 -11.38 -12.07 9.18
CA LEU A 226 -11.66 -11.07 10.23
C LEU A 226 -11.89 -11.71 11.60
N LYS A 227 -12.46 -12.90 11.68
CA LYS A 227 -12.60 -13.65 12.96
C LYS A 227 -11.26 -13.99 13.60
N LEU A 228 -10.18 -14.05 12.81
CA LEU A 228 -8.83 -14.25 13.33
C LEU A 228 -8.27 -12.98 14.02
N HIS A 229 -8.99 -11.86 13.98
CA HIS A 229 -8.56 -10.62 14.64
C HIS A 229 -8.39 -10.81 16.15
N ASP A 230 -9.25 -11.60 16.81
CA ASP A 230 -9.13 -11.88 18.25
C ASP A 230 -7.81 -12.55 18.61
N ARG A 231 -7.21 -13.27 17.65
CA ARG A 231 -5.93 -13.95 17.83
C ARG A 231 -4.73 -13.16 17.36
N TYR A 232 -4.86 -12.48 16.21
CA TYR A 232 -3.71 -11.86 15.52
C TYR A 232 -3.71 -10.33 15.59
N HIS A 233 -4.81 -9.71 16.03
CA HIS A 233 -4.96 -8.27 16.22
C HIS A 233 -4.52 -7.48 14.99
N TRP A 234 -5.23 -7.70 13.84
CA TRP A 234 -4.95 -6.96 12.60
C TRP A 234 -5.11 -5.46 12.82
N ASP A 235 -4.08 -4.69 12.49
CA ASP A 235 -4.11 -3.25 12.63
C ASP A 235 -4.85 -2.59 11.45
N PHE A 236 -4.82 -3.23 10.27
CA PHE A 236 -5.48 -2.73 9.06
C PHE A 236 -5.72 -3.84 8.03
N VAL A 237 -6.56 -3.52 7.03
CA VAL A 237 -6.82 -4.38 5.87
C VAL A 237 -6.80 -3.55 4.60
N GLN A 238 -6.09 -4.03 3.59
CA GLN A 238 -6.09 -3.47 2.25
C GLN A 238 -6.98 -4.32 1.34
N ILE A 239 -8.07 -3.73 0.85
CA ILE A 239 -9.07 -4.42 0.01
C ILE A 239 -8.96 -3.91 -1.41
N GLN A 240 -8.93 -4.82 -2.39
CA GLN A 240 -9.08 -4.45 -3.79
C GLN A 240 -10.54 -4.04 -4.04
N MET A 241 -10.74 -2.78 -4.42
CA MET A 241 -12.03 -2.24 -4.79
C MET A 241 -12.06 -1.94 -6.28
N GLU A 242 -12.95 -2.62 -7.01
CA GLU A 242 -13.18 -2.40 -8.45
C GLU A 242 -14.60 -1.89 -8.66
N THR A 243 -14.73 -0.85 -9.47
CA THR A 243 -16.04 -0.44 -10.01
C THR A 243 -16.36 -1.33 -11.21
N ARG A 244 -17.46 -2.07 -11.14
CA ARG A 244 -18.02 -2.80 -12.27
C ARG A 244 -18.94 -1.90 -13.07
#